data_2a72c56bf7761cce7ec327de0fb6e838
#
_entry.id   2a72c56bf7761cce7ec327de0fb6e838
#
_cell.length_a   1.000
_cell.length_b   1.000
_cell.length_c   1.000
_cell.angle_alpha   90.00
_cell.angle_beta   90.00
_cell.angle_gamma   90.00
#
_symmetry.space_group_name_H-M   'P 1'
#
loop_
_entity.id
_entity.type
_entity.pdbx_description
1 polymer ?
#
loop_
_entity_poly.entity_id
_entity_poly.type
_entity_poly.pdbx_seq_one_letter_code
_entity_poly.pdbx_strand_id
1 'polypeptide(L)'
;MKRAIPLLILMTLLSACGQKSADTPEDFVFLTENIEGDEGYYSKPAIITGDIAHRDVYPNTKEVSITLPFYDRVDNKQTSMIFDDRFAFSLLPYATRTVSMKPFIDHLVICPGDSLHIEIDFAELGKVKYSGKGADNNIKLNLFHLRYYLPQDWPDEKQHADAKSYSDAAKGKLEYHLSRLEDFVNEVKPSDELEKLCRKEIEADYYSELIQSLLRLKRKGLDVSGYFKVKDSESLFGKDCISGNLFDLARNINIWLLDTMNQEDAERLMDDYSSLKRFIRKSTGNKMLRQMMMTHFYSMLLENNDTESFENNFAYFNETVTYPLLKLNTRDRYVTKKAFKDNPRLLSDGILKYDKPRDGQAKVRANEGLKLLRSVIEKAEDKVVYVNIGATWCPGTQHEIPFLLELVDTLKDEPLRIVNFYLDNGADGINPFHLMIETYHLTEEQRIGLDPIFHTGRGIPFYILIDKEGVIVDFGEHLRPSIPETRDIIDRYLE
;
A
#
# COMPACT_ATOMS: atom_id res chain seq x y z
N MET A 1 23.15 1.88 43.17
CA MET A 1 23.08 0.50 42.63
C MET A 1 22.11 0.52 41.48
N LYS A 2 22.62 0.59 40.25
CA LYS A 2 21.82 0.60 39.01
C LYS A 2 21.35 -0.82 38.74
N ARG A 3 20.04 -1.07 38.75
CA ARG A 3 19.46 -2.35 38.38
C ARG A 3 19.38 -2.42 36.84
N ALA A 4 20.24 -3.29 36.27
CA ALA A 4 20.10 -3.70 34.89
C ALA A 4 18.83 -4.55 34.75
N ILE A 5 17.87 -4.10 33.97
CA ILE A 5 16.72 -4.90 33.55
C ILE A 5 17.26 -5.92 32.55
N PRO A 6 17.05 -7.22 32.76
CA PRO A 6 17.63 -8.21 31.86
C PRO A 6 16.94 -8.16 30.51
N LEU A 7 17.73 -8.02 29.47
CA LEU A 7 17.37 -8.09 28.04
C LEU A 7 16.57 -9.37 27.66
N LEU A 8 16.51 -10.33 28.56
CA LEU A 8 15.85 -11.63 28.38
C LEU A 8 14.30 -11.54 28.38
N ILE A 9 13.72 -10.50 29.02
CA ILE A 9 12.26 -10.34 29.08
C ILE A 9 11.70 -9.76 27.78
N LEU A 10 12.51 -9.01 27.03
CA LEU A 10 12.08 -8.45 25.74
C LEU A 10 11.96 -9.52 24.63
N MET A 11 12.78 -10.56 24.67
CA MET A 11 12.70 -11.68 23.71
C MET A 11 11.50 -12.61 23.94
N THR A 12 11.02 -12.75 25.17
CA THR A 12 9.87 -13.62 25.48
C THR A 12 8.52 -12.96 25.16
N LEU A 13 8.43 -11.63 25.12
CA LEU A 13 7.21 -10.92 24.72
C LEU A 13 7.03 -10.89 23.19
N LEU A 14 8.09 -10.98 22.41
CA LEU A 14 8.01 -11.11 20.94
C LEU A 14 7.56 -12.52 20.51
N SER A 15 7.71 -13.53 21.39
CA SER A 15 7.24 -14.91 21.13
C SER A 15 5.76 -15.14 21.47
N ALA A 16 5.12 -14.23 22.20
CA ALA A 16 3.74 -14.40 22.66
C ALA A 16 2.67 -13.82 21.68
N CYS A 17 3.08 -13.04 20.67
CA CYS A 17 2.23 -12.66 19.52
C CYS A 17 2.42 -13.58 18.31
N GLY A 18 3.13 -14.68 18.47
CA GLY A 18 3.16 -15.75 17.51
C GLY A 18 1.83 -16.48 17.51
N GLN A 19 0.80 -15.98 16.77
CA GLN A 19 -0.06 -16.92 16.09
C GLN A 19 0.89 -17.91 15.41
N LYS A 20 0.75 -19.21 15.69
CA LYS A 20 1.35 -20.25 14.87
C LYS A 20 1.07 -19.85 13.44
N SER A 21 2.11 -19.49 12.67
CA SER A 21 2.01 -19.36 11.24
C SER A 21 1.32 -20.61 10.77
N ALA A 22 0.19 -20.48 10.10
CA ALA A 22 -0.36 -21.60 9.35
C ALA A 22 0.82 -22.17 8.59
N ASP A 23 1.13 -23.45 8.78
CA ASP A 23 2.27 -24.08 8.15
C ASP A 23 2.20 -23.77 6.66
N THR A 24 3.17 -23.01 6.15
CA THR A 24 3.28 -22.76 4.72
C THR A 24 3.33 -24.14 4.08
N PRO A 25 2.46 -24.47 3.11
CA PRO A 25 2.49 -25.78 2.48
C PRO A 25 3.95 -26.13 2.16
N GLU A 26 4.39 -27.34 2.48
CA GLU A 26 5.81 -27.77 2.35
C GLU A 26 6.36 -27.52 0.95
N ASP A 27 5.48 -27.41 -0.07
CA ASP A 27 5.81 -27.15 -1.47
C ASP A 27 6.18 -25.68 -1.79
N PHE A 28 5.85 -24.71 -0.89
CA PHE A 28 6.10 -23.28 -1.10
C PHE A 28 7.22 -22.75 -0.20
N VAL A 29 8.42 -23.28 -0.38
CA VAL A 29 9.61 -22.79 0.32
C VAL A 29 10.10 -21.51 -0.36
N PHE A 30 9.90 -20.37 0.30
CA PHE A 30 10.54 -19.13 -0.10
C PHE A 30 12.05 -19.24 0.19
N LEU A 31 12.83 -19.51 -0.89
CA LEU A 31 14.26 -19.69 -0.77
C LEU A 31 14.93 -18.41 -0.26
N THR A 32 15.19 -18.38 1.03
CA THR A 32 15.95 -17.29 1.68
C THR A 32 17.46 -17.46 1.50
N GLU A 33 17.89 -18.66 1.13
CA GLU A 33 19.31 -19.01 0.95
C GLU A 33 19.98 -18.29 -0.23
N ASN A 34 19.18 -17.82 -1.23
CA ASN A 34 19.67 -17.07 -2.39
C ASN A 34 19.39 -15.57 -2.29
N ILE A 35 19.21 -15.04 -1.07
CA ILE A 35 19.02 -13.61 -0.88
C ILE A 35 20.34 -12.91 -1.14
N GLU A 36 20.44 -12.20 -2.28
CA GLU A 36 21.61 -11.38 -2.59
C GLU A 36 21.69 -10.18 -1.65
N GLY A 37 22.75 -10.09 -0.89
CA GLY A 37 23.05 -8.94 -0.04
C GLY A 37 24.41 -9.10 0.63
N ASP A 38 24.99 -8.00 1.06
CA ASP A 38 25.98 -8.02 2.10
C ASP A 38 25.23 -8.33 3.42
N GLU A 39 25.23 -9.61 3.83
CA GLU A 39 24.53 -10.09 5.02
C GLU A 39 24.89 -9.24 6.25
N GLY A 40 26.10 -8.69 6.30
CA GLY A 40 26.57 -7.85 7.40
C GLY A 40 25.86 -6.50 7.50
N TYR A 41 25.47 -5.88 6.38
CA TYR A 41 24.83 -4.55 6.36
C TYR A 41 23.30 -4.64 6.38
N TYR A 42 22.73 -5.44 5.48
CA TYR A 42 21.26 -5.51 5.29
C TYR A 42 20.53 -6.22 6.44
N SER A 43 21.20 -7.08 7.18
CA SER A 43 20.64 -7.77 8.34
C SER A 43 20.73 -6.98 9.66
N LYS A 44 21.33 -5.78 9.66
CA LYS A 44 21.43 -4.96 10.88
C LYS A 44 20.08 -4.30 11.19
N PRO A 45 19.48 -4.58 12.37
CA PRO A 45 18.27 -3.90 12.77
C PRO A 45 18.54 -2.41 13.03
N ALA A 46 17.60 -1.57 12.66
CA ALA A 46 17.48 -0.22 13.16
C ALA A 46 16.61 -0.24 14.42
N ILE A 47 17.10 0.34 15.49
CA ILE A 47 16.37 0.48 16.76
C ILE A 47 15.88 1.91 16.86
N ILE A 48 14.57 2.07 16.99
CA ILE A 48 13.92 3.37 17.18
C ILE A 48 13.24 3.35 18.53
N THR A 49 13.58 4.29 19.39
CA THR A 49 12.91 4.50 20.67
C THR A 49 12.36 5.91 20.74
N GLY A 50 11.42 6.17 21.62
CA GLY A 50 10.98 7.55 21.80
C GLY A 50 10.23 7.78 23.09
N ASP A 51 10.21 9.05 23.50
CA ASP A 51 9.46 9.58 24.62
C ASP A 51 8.38 10.55 24.10
N ILE A 52 7.23 10.56 24.78
CA ILE A 52 6.10 11.43 24.46
C ILE A 52 5.85 12.37 25.64
N ALA A 53 5.97 13.67 25.40
CA ALA A 53 5.61 14.69 26.37
C ALA A 53 4.14 15.15 26.15
N HIS A 54 3.50 15.65 27.19
CA HIS A 54 2.14 16.20 27.19
C HIS A 54 1.10 15.25 26.60
N ARG A 55 1.17 13.95 26.97
CA ARG A 55 0.24 12.94 26.50
C ARG A 55 -1.22 13.22 26.85
N ASP A 56 -1.46 14.00 27.88
CA ASP A 56 -2.78 14.48 28.31
C ASP A 56 -3.52 15.29 27.22
N VAL A 57 -2.79 15.91 26.29
CA VAL A 57 -3.38 16.60 25.12
C VAL A 57 -4.09 15.63 24.17
N TYR A 58 -3.55 14.39 24.01
CA TYR A 58 -4.15 13.31 23.21
C TYR A 58 -4.25 12.02 24.01
N PRO A 59 -5.10 11.96 25.04
CA PRO A 59 -5.14 10.86 26.01
C PRO A 59 -5.55 9.51 25.39
N ASN A 60 -6.19 9.55 24.23
CA ASN A 60 -6.62 8.35 23.52
C ASN A 60 -5.54 7.72 22.62
N THR A 61 -4.39 8.36 22.43
CA THR A 61 -3.29 7.81 21.65
C THR A 61 -2.59 6.72 22.45
N LYS A 62 -2.82 5.47 22.08
CA LYS A 62 -2.26 4.29 22.77
C LYS A 62 -1.10 3.66 22.05
N GLU A 63 -0.88 4.02 20.79
CA GLU A 63 0.11 3.39 19.92
C GLU A 63 0.74 4.40 18.97
N VAL A 64 1.93 4.08 18.53
CA VAL A 64 2.66 4.74 17.43
C VAL A 64 2.89 3.69 16.35
N SER A 65 2.78 4.08 15.10
CA SER A 65 2.98 3.16 13.97
C SER A 65 4.03 3.68 13.02
N ILE A 66 4.95 2.80 12.62
CA ILE A 66 5.86 3.05 11.50
C ILE A 66 5.35 2.34 10.27
N THR A 67 5.25 3.08 9.18
CA THR A 67 4.82 2.63 7.87
C THR A 67 6.01 2.54 6.95
N LEU A 68 6.23 1.34 6.41
CA LEU A 68 7.31 1.02 5.46
C LEU A 68 6.69 0.95 4.05
N PRO A 69 6.86 1.95 3.18
CA PRO A 69 6.25 1.96 1.86
C PRO A 69 6.61 0.72 1.04
N PHE A 70 5.60 0.16 0.35
CA PHE A 70 5.71 -0.93 -0.59
C PHE A 70 4.68 -0.77 -1.72
N TYR A 71 4.57 -1.71 -2.69
CA TYR A 71 3.71 -1.57 -3.87
C TYR A 71 2.22 -1.42 -3.60
N ASP A 72 1.75 -2.02 -2.54
CA ASP A 72 0.33 -2.19 -2.32
C ASP A 72 -0.30 -1.11 -1.45
N ARG A 73 0.34 0.03 -1.26
CA ARG A 73 -0.18 1.04 -0.32
C ARG A 73 -0.66 0.48 1.03
N VAL A 74 -0.73 -0.86 1.19
CA VAL A 74 -0.77 -1.54 2.48
C VAL A 74 0.65 -1.50 2.96
N ASP A 75 0.89 -0.42 3.56
CA ASP A 75 2.11 -0.14 4.24
C ASP A 75 2.38 -1.30 5.18
N ASN A 76 3.59 -1.83 5.10
CA ASN A 76 4.07 -2.77 6.09
C ASN A 76 4.14 -2.00 7.42
N LYS A 77 2.99 -1.97 8.09
CA LYS A 77 2.78 -1.16 9.31
C LYS A 77 3.26 -1.97 10.49
N GLN A 78 4.24 -1.43 11.21
CA GLN A 78 4.61 -1.93 12.53
C GLN A 78 4.09 -0.98 13.59
N THR A 79 3.48 -1.53 14.63
CA THR A 79 2.87 -0.76 15.70
C THR A 79 3.55 -1.06 17.02
N SER A 80 3.86 -0.01 17.78
CA SER A 80 4.33 -0.09 19.16
C SER A 80 3.31 0.52 20.10
N MET A 81 2.96 -0.21 21.15
CA MET A 81 2.15 0.35 22.23
C MET A 81 2.97 1.38 23.02
N ILE A 82 2.30 2.41 23.50
CA ILE A 82 2.90 3.44 24.37
C ILE A 82 2.76 2.98 25.83
N PHE A 83 3.88 2.71 26.48
CA PHE A 83 3.98 2.39 27.91
C PHE A 83 4.81 3.44 28.62
N ASP A 84 4.29 4.01 29.73
CA ASP A 84 4.97 5.04 30.49
C ASP A 84 5.53 6.16 29.60
N ASP A 85 4.67 6.62 28.66
CA ASP A 85 4.98 7.64 27.65
C ASP A 85 6.15 7.31 26.72
N ARG A 86 6.44 6.02 26.53
CA ARG A 86 7.54 5.50 25.70
C ARG A 86 7.07 4.51 24.64
N PHE A 87 7.80 4.48 23.54
CA PHE A 87 7.62 3.48 22.48
C PHE A 87 8.97 2.96 21.98
N ALA A 88 8.97 1.79 21.34
CA ALA A 88 10.15 1.21 20.73
C ALA A 88 9.83 0.34 19.52
N PHE A 89 10.70 0.40 18.51
CA PHE A 89 10.67 -0.46 17.33
C PHE A 89 12.04 -1.10 17.09
N SER A 90 11.99 -2.29 16.53
CA SER A 90 13.15 -2.97 15.95
C SER A 90 12.79 -3.34 14.51
N LEU A 91 13.42 -2.70 13.53
CA LEU A 91 13.11 -2.79 12.12
C LEU A 91 14.28 -3.35 11.33
N LEU A 92 14.03 -4.14 10.30
CA LEU A 92 15.04 -4.53 9.30
C LEU A 92 14.79 -3.69 8.03
N PRO A 93 15.49 -2.56 7.86
CA PRO A 93 15.22 -1.67 6.74
C PRO A 93 15.74 -2.20 5.39
N TYR A 94 16.69 -3.13 5.38
CA TYR A 94 17.37 -3.72 4.21
C TYR A 94 18.09 -2.71 3.29
N ALA A 95 17.88 -1.43 3.45
CA ALA A 95 18.53 -0.33 2.74
C ALA A 95 18.36 0.96 3.54
N THR A 96 19.00 2.04 3.15
CA THR A 96 18.60 3.39 3.57
C THR A 96 17.22 3.67 2.98
N ARG A 97 16.22 3.97 3.83
CA ARG A 97 14.82 4.13 3.43
C ARG A 97 14.17 5.33 4.06
N THR A 98 13.23 5.93 3.32
CA THR A 98 12.21 6.79 3.92
C THR A 98 11.03 5.95 4.42
N VAL A 99 10.52 6.33 5.59
CA VAL A 99 9.34 5.75 6.23
C VAL A 99 8.51 6.88 6.83
N SER A 100 7.28 6.62 7.22
CA SER A 100 6.49 7.56 8.01
C SER A 100 6.21 6.99 9.40
N MET A 101 6.13 7.84 10.40
CA MET A 101 5.71 7.49 11.76
C MET A 101 4.40 8.22 12.06
N LYS A 102 3.29 7.57 11.76
CA LYS A 102 1.97 8.18 11.93
C LYS A 102 1.51 8.19 13.38
N PRO A 103 0.83 9.26 13.80
CA PRO A 103 0.43 10.43 13.00
C PRO A 103 1.43 11.61 13.02
N PHE A 104 2.66 11.45 13.51
CA PHE A 104 3.54 12.55 13.93
C PHE A 104 4.62 12.96 12.93
N ILE A 105 5.13 12.02 12.13
CA ILE A 105 6.28 12.26 11.26
C ILE A 105 5.98 11.67 9.88
N ASP A 106 5.92 12.53 8.87
CA ASP A 106 5.66 12.10 7.50
C ASP A 106 6.91 11.54 6.81
N HIS A 107 8.07 12.09 7.13
CA HIS A 107 9.34 11.70 6.52
C HIS A 107 10.38 11.39 7.60
N LEU A 108 10.73 10.14 7.73
CA LEU A 108 11.78 9.64 8.63
C LEU A 108 12.74 8.78 7.79
N VAL A 109 14.03 9.05 7.83
CA VAL A 109 15.04 8.20 7.21
C VAL A 109 15.60 7.22 8.23
N ILE A 110 15.66 5.94 7.83
CA ILE A 110 16.24 4.86 8.61
C ILE A 110 17.32 4.14 7.79
N CYS A 111 18.47 3.94 8.41
CA CYS A 111 19.56 3.15 7.86
C CYS A 111 19.76 1.85 8.65
N PRO A 112 20.25 0.77 8.02
CA PRO A 112 20.64 -0.43 8.74
C PRO A 112 21.64 -0.11 9.87
N GLY A 113 21.31 -0.56 11.08
CA GLY A 113 22.14 -0.36 12.27
C GLY A 113 22.02 1.03 12.90
N ASP A 114 20.97 1.80 12.59
CA ASP A 114 20.65 3.03 13.33
C ASP A 114 20.18 2.72 14.76
N SER A 115 20.40 3.67 15.65
CA SER A 115 19.88 3.70 17.01
C SER A 115 19.34 5.09 17.30
N LEU A 116 18.13 5.33 16.79
CA LEU A 116 17.48 6.64 16.79
C LEU A 116 16.58 6.77 18.02
N HIS A 117 16.68 7.89 18.71
CA HIS A 117 15.74 8.27 19.76
C HIS A 117 14.96 9.52 19.36
N ILE A 118 13.64 9.49 19.54
CA ILE A 118 12.71 10.50 19.08
C ILE A 118 11.92 11.04 20.29
N GLU A 119 11.99 12.33 20.54
CA GLU A 119 11.12 13.01 21.51
C GLU A 119 9.99 13.72 20.76
N ILE A 120 8.74 13.38 21.09
CA ILE A 120 7.53 13.96 20.49
C ILE A 120 6.77 14.74 21.58
N ASP A 121 6.52 16.01 21.36
CA ASP A 121 5.69 16.82 22.24
C ASP A 121 4.28 16.96 21.68
N PHE A 122 3.28 16.41 22.35
CA PHE A 122 1.89 16.49 21.92
C PHE A 122 1.26 17.87 22.05
N ALA A 123 1.83 18.74 22.89
CA ALA A 123 1.40 20.14 22.98
C ALA A 123 1.94 20.99 21.81
N GLU A 124 3.03 20.55 21.17
CA GLU A 124 3.68 21.25 20.07
C GLU A 124 3.93 20.27 18.91
N LEU A 125 2.85 19.68 18.34
CA LEU A 125 2.93 18.80 17.19
C LEU A 125 3.69 19.47 16.03
N GLY A 126 4.70 18.76 15.51
CA GLY A 126 5.63 19.29 14.49
C GLY A 126 6.99 19.68 15.06
N LYS A 127 7.15 19.78 16.39
CA LYS A 127 8.46 19.89 17.04
C LYS A 127 8.92 18.54 17.54
N VAL A 128 9.58 17.80 16.65
CA VAL A 128 10.20 16.52 16.96
C VAL A 128 11.69 16.73 17.17
N LYS A 129 12.24 16.14 18.24
CA LYS A 129 13.68 16.14 18.46
C LYS A 129 14.24 14.75 18.21
N TYR A 130 15.40 14.71 17.61
CA TYR A 130 16.11 13.49 17.30
C TYR A 130 17.44 13.43 18.03
N SER A 131 17.81 12.25 18.52
CA SER A 131 19.13 11.98 19.11
C SER A 131 19.58 10.56 18.80
N GLY A 132 20.85 10.25 19.02
CA GLY A 132 21.44 8.97 18.69
C GLY A 132 21.89 8.86 17.22
N LYS A 133 22.26 7.65 16.81
CA LYS A 133 22.72 7.38 15.45
C LYS A 133 21.54 7.45 14.47
N GLY A 134 21.66 8.24 13.42
CA GLY A 134 20.59 8.55 12.47
C GLY A 134 19.90 9.90 12.71
N ALA A 135 20.15 10.54 13.86
CA ALA A 135 19.50 11.82 14.21
C ALA A 135 19.84 12.95 13.24
N ASP A 136 21.10 13.13 12.87
CA ASP A 136 21.57 14.19 11.97
C ASP A 136 20.87 14.11 10.60
N ASN A 137 20.77 12.89 10.04
CA ASN A 137 20.07 12.67 8.78
C ASN A 137 18.58 13.05 8.87
N ASN A 138 17.91 12.75 9.98
CA ASN A 138 16.50 13.07 10.15
C ASN A 138 16.24 14.56 10.35
N ILE A 139 17.10 15.26 11.09
CA ILE A 139 17.05 16.71 11.24
C ILE A 139 17.19 17.39 9.87
N LYS A 140 18.18 16.95 9.09
CA LYS A 140 18.47 17.49 7.75
C LYS A 140 17.38 17.12 6.73
N LEU A 141 16.84 15.90 6.78
CA LEU A 141 15.72 15.50 5.91
C LEU A 141 14.48 16.37 6.15
N ASN A 142 14.11 16.61 7.40
CA ASN A 142 13.01 17.51 7.70
C ASN A 142 13.26 18.93 7.18
N LEU A 143 14.48 19.44 7.30
CA LEU A 143 14.85 20.74 6.77
C LEU A 143 14.75 20.77 5.24
N PHE A 144 15.14 19.66 4.57
CA PHE A 144 15.01 19.51 3.11
C PHE A 144 13.54 19.64 2.67
N HIS A 145 12.62 18.87 3.24
CA HIS A 145 11.20 18.93 2.91
C HIS A 145 10.53 20.26 3.29
N LEU A 146 11.00 20.95 4.32
CA LEU A 146 10.43 22.22 4.72
C LEU A 146 10.86 23.42 3.88
N ARG A 147 12.06 23.37 3.28
CA ARG A 147 12.67 24.56 2.66
C ARG A 147 13.12 24.37 1.21
N TYR A 148 13.47 23.17 0.82
CA TYR A 148 14.15 22.94 -0.46
C TYR A 148 13.34 22.13 -1.45
N TYR A 149 12.40 21.32 -0.99
CA TYR A 149 11.62 20.43 -1.84
C TYR A 149 10.14 20.44 -1.50
N LEU A 150 9.30 20.81 -2.49
CA LEU A 150 7.84 20.80 -2.40
C LEU A 150 7.27 19.88 -3.48
N PRO A 151 6.91 18.63 -3.16
CA PRO A 151 6.48 17.63 -4.15
C PRO A 151 5.25 18.03 -4.98
N GLN A 152 4.35 18.86 -4.44
CA GLN A 152 3.11 19.29 -5.10
C GLN A 152 3.30 20.31 -6.23
N ASP A 153 4.51 20.74 -6.49
CA ASP A 153 4.80 21.82 -7.47
C ASP A 153 4.96 21.34 -8.93
N TRP A 154 4.60 20.08 -9.24
CA TRP A 154 4.68 19.57 -10.62
C TRP A 154 3.64 20.24 -11.52
N PRO A 155 3.94 20.43 -12.84
CA PRO A 155 3.00 21.05 -13.77
C PRO A 155 1.68 20.27 -13.89
N ASP A 156 0.56 20.98 -14.02
CA ASP A 156 -0.73 20.39 -14.34
C ASP A 156 -0.83 20.18 -15.86
N GLU A 157 -0.98 18.93 -16.32
CA GLU A 157 -1.09 18.60 -17.74
C GLU A 157 -2.28 19.25 -18.44
N LYS A 158 -3.29 19.71 -17.70
CA LYS A 158 -4.46 20.43 -18.26
C LYS A 158 -4.09 21.81 -18.80
N GLN A 159 -2.97 22.37 -18.36
CA GLN A 159 -2.48 23.68 -18.79
C GLN A 159 -1.60 23.60 -20.03
N HIS A 160 -1.37 22.39 -20.58
CA HIS A 160 -0.49 22.16 -21.72
C HIS A 160 -1.26 21.63 -22.93
N ALA A 161 -0.97 22.20 -24.10
CA ALA A 161 -1.68 21.85 -25.34
C ALA A 161 -1.26 20.46 -25.89
N ASP A 162 -0.04 20.02 -25.60
CA ASP A 162 0.55 18.78 -26.11
C ASP A 162 1.57 18.18 -25.14
N ALA A 163 2.02 16.97 -25.44
CA ALA A 163 2.98 16.25 -24.62
C ALA A 163 4.36 16.93 -24.59
N LYS A 164 4.73 17.66 -25.65
CA LYS A 164 6.01 18.38 -25.70
C LYS A 164 6.04 19.51 -24.70
N SER A 165 5.04 20.39 -24.74
CA SER A 165 4.94 21.54 -23.83
C SER A 165 4.89 21.12 -22.37
N TYR A 166 4.15 20.00 -22.05
CA TYR A 166 4.16 19.42 -20.72
C TYR A 166 5.53 18.88 -20.31
N SER A 167 6.17 18.07 -21.18
CA SER A 167 7.47 17.46 -20.90
C SER A 167 8.56 18.52 -20.68
N ASP A 168 8.56 19.60 -21.49
CA ASP A 168 9.49 20.71 -21.33
C ASP A 168 9.27 21.43 -19.97
N ALA A 169 8.03 21.67 -19.57
CA ALA A 169 7.69 22.26 -18.29
C ALA A 169 8.09 21.35 -17.09
N ALA A 170 7.80 20.06 -17.18
CA ALA A 170 8.18 19.09 -16.16
C ALA A 170 9.71 18.99 -16.01
N LYS A 171 10.45 19.02 -17.14
CA LYS A 171 11.91 19.03 -17.11
C LYS A 171 12.47 20.32 -16.47
N GLY A 172 11.91 21.47 -16.79
CA GLY A 172 12.29 22.73 -16.15
C GLY A 172 12.06 22.69 -14.63
N LYS A 173 10.99 22.00 -14.19
CA LYS A 173 10.71 21.82 -12.77
C LYS A 173 11.71 20.86 -12.11
N LEU A 174 12.09 19.77 -12.79
CA LEU A 174 13.18 18.89 -12.33
C LEU A 174 14.49 19.67 -12.13
N GLU A 175 14.89 20.47 -13.12
CA GLU A 175 16.11 21.27 -13.05
C GLU A 175 16.05 22.27 -11.87
N TYR A 176 14.89 22.87 -11.63
CA TYR A 176 14.66 23.72 -10.45
C TYR A 176 14.85 22.95 -9.14
N HIS A 177 14.22 21.78 -8.98
CA HIS A 177 14.35 20.99 -7.74
C HIS A 177 15.77 20.46 -7.52
N LEU A 178 16.48 20.08 -8.59
CA LEU A 178 17.89 19.68 -8.49
C LEU A 178 18.79 20.84 -8.09
N SER A 179 18.54 22.07 -8.60
CA SER A 179 19.25 23.26 -8.13
C SER A 179 19.00 23.56 -6.65
N ARG A 180 17.74 23.37 -6.18
CA ARG A 180 17.42 23.51 -4.76
C ARG A 180 18.12 22.44 -3.89
N LEU A 181 18.29 21.22 -4.43
CA LEU A 181 19.08 20.19 -3.76
C LEU A 181 20.57 20.60 -3.67
N GLU A 182 21.13 21.22 -4.70
CA GLU A 182 22.49 21.76 -4.63
C GLU A 182 22.64 22.85 -3.57
N ASP A 183 21.65 23.75 -3.45
CA ASP A 183 21.61 24.74 -2.37
C ASP A 183 21.60 24.03 -0.99
N PHE A 184 20.75 23.00 -0.82
CA PHE A 184 20.70 22.20 0.40
C PHE A 184 22.05 21.54 0.71
N VAL A 185 22.69 20.93 -0.26
CA VAL A 185 24.00 20.29 -0.08
C VAL A 185 25.07 21.30 0.36
N ASN A 186 25.10 22.47 -0.28
CA ASN A 186 26.08 23.51 0.02
C ASN A 186 25.87 24.14 1.41
N GLU A 187 24.62 24.41 1.79
CA GLU A 187 24.26 25.11 3.04
C GLU A 187 24.23 24.16 4.24
N VAL A 188 23.64 22.97 4.09
CA VAL A 188 23.29 22.05 5.18
C VAL A 188 24.33 20.92 5.32
N LYS A 189 25.07 20.60 4.26
CA LYS A 189 26.08 19.54 4.22
C LYS A 189 25.53 18.21 4.75
N PRO A 190 24.55 17.61 4.05
CA PRO A 190 24.01 16.30 4.40
C PRO A 190 25.09 15.20 4.29
N SER A 191 24.82 14.00 4.81
CA SER A 191 25.63 12.83 4.47
C SER A 191 25.42 12.46 2.99
N ASP A 192 26.39 11.74 2.41
CA ASP A 192 26.31 11.26 1.03
C ASP A 192 25.08 10.38 0.80
N GLU A 193 24.70 9.56 1.82
CA GLU A 193 23.51 8.72 1.77
C GLU A 193 22.23 9.55 1.74
N LEU A 194 22.17 10.63 2.53
CA LEU A 194 20.99 11.51 2.56
C LEU A 194 20.89 12.32 1.28
N GLU A 195 21.99 12.88 0.75
CA GLU A 195 21.99 13.55 -0.55
C GLU A 195 21.47 12.62 -1.64
N LYS A 196 22.01 11.40 -1.69
CA LYS A 196 21.60 10.39 -2.67
C LYS A 196 20.12 10.04 -2.56
N LEU A 197 19.61 9.92 -1.32
CA LEU A 197 18.18 9.66 -1.08
C LEU A 197 17.31 10.81 -1.60
N CYS A 198 17.62 12.06 -1.23
CA CYS A 198 16.90 13.25 -1.67
C CYS A 198 16.89 13.39 -3.20
N ARG A 199 18.03 13.15 -3.85
CA ARG A 199 18.13 13.16 -5.32
C ARG A 199 17.25 12.12 -5.96
N LYS A 200 17.26 10.89 -5.45
CA LYS A 200 16.41 9.81 -5.93
C LYS A 200 14.91 10.09 -5.74
N GLU A 201 14.52 10.74 -4.64
CA GLU A 201 13.14 11.15 -4.42
C GLU A 201 12.67 12.16 -5.47
N ILE A 202 13.45 13.22 -5.71
CA ILE A 202 13.14 14.25 -6.74
C ILE A 202 13.00 13.60 -8.11
N GLU A 203 13.98 12.79 -8.51
CA GLU A 203 14.00 12.18 -9.85
C GLU A 203 12.90 11.10 -10.00
N ALA A 204 12.59 10.33 -8.94
CA ALA A 204 11.51 9.36 -8.97
C ALA A 204 10.14 10.04 -9.07
N ASP A 205 9.91 11.14 -8.36
CA ASP A 205 8.71 11.95 -8.47
C ASP A 205 8.56 12.52 -9.90
N TYR A 206 9.66 13.08 -10.45
CA TYR A 206 9.64 13.58 -11.81
C TYR A 206 9.19 12.52 -12.81
N TYR A 207 9.83 11.36 -12.83
CA TYR A 207 9.46 10.31 -13.78
C TYR A 207 8.06 9.74 -13.52
N SER A 208 7.64 9.64 -12.27
CA SER A 208 6.29 9.19 -11.91
C SER A 208 5.24 10.16 -12.44
N GLU A 209 5.39 11.46 -12.20
CA GLU A 209 4.47 12.49 -12.70
C GLU A 209 4.50 12.60 -14.22
N LEU A 210 5.69 12.52 -14.84
CA LEU A 210 5.82 12.50 -16.29
C LEU A 210 5.03 11.34 -16.90
N ILE A 211 5.23 10.12 -16.41
CA ILE A 211 4.53 8.92 -16.93
C ILE A 211 3.02 9.06 -16.76
N GLN A 212 2.54 9.41 -15.57
CA GLN A 212 1.12 9.52 -15.30
C GLN A 212 0.45 10.59 -16.19
N SER A 213 1.09 11.73 -16.36
CA SER A 213 0.56 12.80 -17.20
C SER A 213 0.60 12.44 -18.69
N LEU A 214 1.65 11.79 -19.17
CA LEU A 214 1.70 11.28 -20.53
C LEU A 214 0.60 10.23 -20.78
N LEU A 215 0.31 9.35 -19.84
CA LEU A 215 -0.82 8.41 -19.94
C LEU A 215 -2.17 9.13 -20.01
N ARG A 216 -2.37 10.19 -19.21
CA ARG A 216 -3.59 11.02 -19.28
C ARG A 216 -3.71 11.75 -20.64
N LEU A 217 -2.60 12.30 -21.17
CA LEU A 217 -2.57 12.94 -22.49
C LEU A 217 -2.86 11.94 -23.62
N LYS A 218 -2.29 10.72 -23.55
CA LYS A 218 -2.57 9.65 -24.50
C LYS A 218 -4.05 9.28 -24.54
N ARG A 219 -4.70 9.17 -23.37
CA ARG A 219 -6.16 8.92 -23.29
C ARG A 219 -7.00 10.03 -23.91
N LYS A 220 -6.46 11.24 -24.01
CA LYS A 220 -7.06 12.36 -24.76
C LYS A 220 -6.74 12.32 -26.27
N GLY A 221 -6.07 11.28 -26.76
CA GLY A 221 -5.72 11.09 -28.17
C GLY A 221 -4.44 11.82 -28.62
N LEU A 222 -3.65 12.35 -27.70
CA LEU A 222 -2.42 13.04 -28.04
C LEU A 222 -1.25 12.05 -28.22
N ASP A 223 -0.34 12.34 -29.17
CA ASP A 223 0.88 11.55 -29.34
C ASP A 223 1.85 11.82 -28.19
N VAL A 224 2.22 10.76 -27.48
CA VAL A 224 3.14 10.76 -26.34
C VAL A 224 4.42 9.97 -26.64
N SER A 225 4.60 9.51 -27.88
CA SER A 225 5.74 8.69 -28.28
C SER A 225 7.05 9.49 -28.15
N GLY A 226 8.06 8.84 -27.53
CA GLY A 226 9.40 9.42 -27.43
C GLY A 226 9.64 10.36 -26.23
N TYR A 227 8.62 10.71 -25.43
CA TYR A 227 8.79 11.60 -24.27
C TYR A 227 9.24 10.87 -22.99
N PHE A 228 9.08 9.56 -22.91
CA PHE A 228 9.64 8.74 -21.84
C PHE A 228 10.22 7.43 -22.39
N LYS A 229 11.38 7.05 -21.88
CA LYS A 229 12.03 5.75 -22.13
C LYS A 229 12.44 5.17 -20.78
N VAL A 230 12.17 3.88 -20.54
CA VAL A 230 12.54 3.20 -19.30
C VAL A 230 14.02 3.39 -18.94
N LYS A 231 14.89 3.36 -19.95
CA LYS A 231 16.34 3.55 -19.79
C LYS A 231 16.72 4.85 -19.09
N ASP A 232 15.91 5.90 -19.24
CA ASP A 232 16.23 7.22 -18.69
C ASP A 232 16.12 7.23 -17.15
N SER A 233 15.32 6.33 -16.55
CA SER A 233 15.13 6.18 -15.12
C SER A 233 15.89 5.01 -14.47
N GLU A 234 16.55 4.15 -15.24
CA GLU A 234 17.20 2.93 -14.72
C GLU A 234 18.25 3.17 -13.64
N SER A 235 18.98 4.29 -13.70
CA SER A 235 20.03 4.64 -12.74
C SER A 235 19.50 4.84 -11.31
N LEU A 236 18.20 5.10 -11.14
CA LEU A 236 17.57 5.31 -9.84
C LEU A 236 17.48 4.01 -9.03
N PHE A 237 17.40 2.88 -9.71
CA PHE A 237 17.15 1.58 -9.07
C PHE A 237 18.43 0.91 -8.60
N GLY A 238 18.69 0.96 -7.31
CA GLY A 238 19.85 0.37 -6.64
C GLY A 238 19.46 -0.30 -5.31
N LYS A 239 20.37 -1.12 -4.77
CA LYS A 239 20.15 -1.87 -3.53
C LYS A 239 20.29 -1.02 -2.27
N ASP A 240 21.08 0.03 -2.33
CA ASP A 240 21.60 0.79 -1.20
C ASP A 240 20.64 1.85 -0.66
N CYS A 241 19.76 2.34 -1.49
CA CYS A 241 18.85 3.41 -1.14
C CYS A 241 17.50 3.19 -1.84
N ILE A 242 16.45 3.05 -1.05
CA ILE A 242 15.08 2.81 -1.54
C ILE A 242 14.12 3.80 -0.88
N SER A 243 13.48 4.64 -1.69
CA SER A 243 12.38 5.49 -1.25
C SER A 243 11.03 4.88 -1.64
N GLY A 244 9.95 5.32 -1.00
CA GLY A 244 8.59 4.95 -1.39
C GLY A 244 8.29 5.29 -2.84
N ASN A 245 8.78 6.44 -3.31
CA ASN A 245 8.59 6.95 -4.68
C ASN A 245 9.19 6.02 -5.75
N LEU A 246 10.22 5.23 -5.42
CA LEU A 246 10.78 4.23 -6.36
C LEU A 246 9.81 3.06 -6.60
N PHE A 247 9.03 2.66 -5.62
CA PHE A 247 7.98 1.65 -5.83
C PHE A 247 6.88 2.18 -6.73
N ASP A 248 6.43 3.42 -6.50
CA ASP A 248 5.45 4.08 -7.35
C ASP A 248 5.98 4.27 -8.78
N LEU A 249 7.24 4.66 -8.94
CA LEU A 249 7.87 4.76 -10.25
C LEU A 249 7.93 3.40 -10.96
N ALA A 250 8.34 2.33 -10.29
CA ALA A 250 8.37 0.99 -10.90
C ALA A 250 6.98 0.51 -11.33
N ARG A 251 5.94 0.81 -10.52
CA ARG A 251 4.53 0.57 -10.88
C ARG A 251 4.13 1.39 -12.12
N ASN A 252 4.44 2.67 -12.15
CA ASN A 252 4.10 3.54 -13.27
C ASN A 252 4.82 3.11 -14.56
N ILE A 253 6.07 2.63 -14.48
CA ILE A 253 6.78 2.03 -15.61
C ILE A 253 6.04 0.78 -16.12
N ASN A 254 5.57 -0.10 -15.24
CA ASN A 254 4.79 -1.26 -15.63
C ASN A 254 3.51 -0.85 -16.39
N ILE A 255 2.76 0.11 -15.82
CA ILE A 255 1.53 0.62 -16.45
C ILE A 255 1.85 1.23 -17.82
N TRP A 256 2.90 2.04 -17.93
CA TRP A 256 3.35 2.63 -19.19
C TRP A 256 3.67 1.58 -20.26
N LEU A 257 4.41 0.55 -19.87
CA LEU A 257 4.80 -0.52 -20.80
C LEU A 257 3.59 -1.33 -21.27
N LEU A 258 2.64 -1.64 -20.39
CA LEU A 258 1.40 -2.32 -20.74
C LEU A 258 0.51 -1.45 -21.64
N ASP A 259 0.36 -0.16 -21.30
CA ASP A 259 -0.47 0.79 -22.07
C ASP A 259 0.12 1.09 -23.47
N THR A 260 1.44 0.98 -23.64
CA THR A 260 2.10 1.17 -24.95
C THR A 260 2.15 -0.10 -25.80
N MET A 261 1.74 -1.23 -25.25
CA MET A 261 1.64 -2.51 -25.94
C MET A 261 0.31 -2.62 -26.70
N ASN A 262 0.26 -3.46 -27.74
CA ASN A 262 -1.03 -3.81 -28.32
C ASN A 262 -1.83 -4.72 -27.38
N GLN A 263 -3.15 -4.74 -27.53
CA GLN A 263 -4.04 -5.45 -26.63
C GLN A 263 -3.77 -6.97 -26.62
N GLU A 264 -3.52 -7.58 -27.79
CA GLU A 264 -3.27 -9.00 -27.91
C GLU A 264 -1.98 -9.44 -27.17
N ASP A 265 -0.92 -8.62 -27.25
CA ASP A 265 0.31 -8.89 -26.50
C ASP A 265 0.12 -8.67 -25.00
N ALA A 266 -0.69 -7.69 -24.58
CA ALA A 266 -0.99 -7.44 -23.18
C ALA A 266 -1.78 -8.61 -22.56
N GLU A 267 -2.81 -9.11 -23.24
CA GLU A 267 -3.60 -10.29 -22.81
C GLU A 267 -2.69 -11.53 -22.69
N ARG A 268 -1.85 -11.81 -23.70
CA ARG A 268 -0.89 -12.93 -23.64
C ARG A 268 0.09 -12.83 -22.46
N LEU A 269 0.46 -11.63 -22.04
CA LEU A 269 1.37 -11.48 -20.90
C LEU A 269 0.70 -11.80 -19.57
N MET A 270 -0.61 -11.55 -19.47
CA MET A 270 -1.38 -11.88 -18.26
C MET A 270 -1.60 -13.38 -18.14
N ASP A 271 -1.74 -14.09 -19.26
CA ASP A 271 -1.98 -15.54 -19.29
C ASP A 271 -0.69 -16.38 -19.23
N ASP A 272 0.44 -15.81 -19.69
CA ASP A 272 1.74 -16.53 -19.74
C ASP A 272 2.86 -15.76 -19.03
N TYR A 273 3.11 -16.12 -17.80
CA TYR A 273 4.17 -15.51 -16.97
C TYR A 273 5.58 -15.71 -17.51
N SER A 274 5.81 -16.70 -18.36
CA SER A 274 7.10 -16.86 -19.06
C SER A 274 7.31 -15.75 -20.10
N SER A 275 6.25 -15.35 -20.75
CA SER A 275 6.21 -14.18 -21.65
C SER A 275 6.39 -12.87 -20.87
N LEU A 276 5.76 -12.71 -19.72
CA LEU A 276 5.97 -11.59 -18.82
C LEU A 276 7.44 -11.44 -18.40
N LYS A 277 8.07 -12.53 -17.95
CA LYS A 277 9.51 -12.53 -17.61
C LYS A 277 10.38 -12.10 -18.79
N ARG A 278 10.08 -12.61 -19.99
CA ARG A 278 10.81 -12.24 -21.24
C ARG A 278 10.62 -10.77 -21.58
N PHE A 279 9.39 -10.27 -21.45
CA PHE A 279 9.04 -8.88 -21.70
C PHE A 279 9.78 -7.94 -20.76
N ILE A 280 9.74 -8.19 -19.44
CA ILE A 280 10.44 -7.38 -18.45
C ILE A 280 11.96 -7.38 -18.71
N ARG A 281 12.54 -8.54 -19.06
CA ARG A 281 13.97 -8.62 -19.42
C ARG A 281 14.34 -7.82 -20.65
N LYS A 282 13.43 -7.67 -21.61
CA LYS A 282 13.64 -6.82 -22.80
C LYS A 282 13.47 -5.34 -22.50
N SER A 283 12.61 -5.00 -21.54
CA SER A 283 12.25 -3.61 -21.23
C SER A 283 13.34 -2.88 -20.46
N THR A 284 14.15 -3.59 -19.66
CA THR A 284 15.19 -2.95 -18.84
C THR A 284 16.40 -3.87 -18.62
N GLY A 285 17.60 -3.27 -18.64
CA GLY A 285 18.86 -3.90 -18.24
C GLY A 285 19.06 -3.93 -16.71
N ASN A 286 18.40 -3.06 -15.97
CA ASN A 286 18.59 -2.91 -14.53
C ASN A 286 17.98 -4.07 -13.75
N LYS A 287 18.81 -4.78 -12.97
CA LYS A 287 18.40 -5.97 -12.20
C LYS A 287 17.39 -5.62 -11.10
N MET A 288 17.57 -4.50 -10.38
CA MET A 288 16.67 -4.11 -9.31
C MET A 288 15.31 -3.69 -9.87
N LEU A 289 15.27 -2.87 -10.93
CA LEU A 289 14.02 -2.51 -11.58
C LEU A 289 13.26 -3.74 -12.08
N ARG A 290 13.94 -4.72 -12.69
CA ARG A 290 13.30 -5.99 -13.08
C ARG A 290 12.64 -6.71 -11.91
N GLN A 291 13.34 -6.80 -10.78
CA GLN A 291 12.78 -7.42 -9.58
C GLN A 291 11.57 -6.64 -9.04
N MET A 292 11.68 -5.32 -9.01
CA MET A 292 10.56 -4.46 -8.59
C MET A 292 9.36 -4.59 -9.53
N MET A 293 9.57 -4.60 -10.84
CA MET A 293 8.50 -4.81 -11.82
C MET A 293 7.83 -6.16 -11.65
N MET A 294 8.60 -7.25 -11.51
CA MET A 294 8.05 -8.59 -11.26
C MET A 294 7.26 -8.64 -9.96
N THR A 295 7.80 -8.08 -8.89
CA THR A 295 7.11 -8.04 -7.59
C THR A 295 5.78 -7.31 -7.67
N HIS A 296 5.69 -6.24 -8.46
CA HIS A 296 4.42 -5.53 -8.67
C HIS A 296 3.35 -6.44 -9.31
N PHE A 297 3.69 -7.22 -10.35
CA PHE A 297 2.74 -8.17 -10.95
C PHE A 297 2.28 -9.25 -9.96
N TYR A 298 3.20 -9.83 -9.20
CA TYR A 298 2.82 -10.81 -8.17
C TYR A 298 2.00 -10.17 -7.04
N SER A 299 2.29 -8.92 -6.70
CA SER A 299 1.47 -8.17 -5.75
C SER A 299 0.05 -7.97 -6.26
N MET A 300 -0.14 -7.67 -7.54
CA MET A 300 -1.48 -7.55 -8.14
C MET A 300 -2.29 -8.85 -8.07
N LEU A 301 -1.67 -10.02 -8.30
CA LEU A 301 -2.35 -11.31 -8.12
C LEU A 301 -2.86 -11.46 -6.69
N LEU A 302 -2.00 -11.21 -5.72
CA LEU A 302 -2.36 -11.32 -4.31
C LEU A 302 -3.40 -10.25 -3.89
N GLU A 303 -3.37 -9.07 -4.49
CA GLU A 303 -4.41 -8.05 -4.29
C GLU A 303 -5.78 -8.52 -4.75
N ASN A 304 -5.82 -9.20 -5.88
CA ASN A 304 -7.04 -9.77 -6.45
C ASN A 304 -7.41 -11.13 -5.83
N ASN A 305 -6.82 -11.52 -4.72
CA ASN A 305 -6.99 -12.83 -4.07
C ASN A 305 -6.68 -14.04 -4.97
N ASP A 306 -5.99 -13.82 -6.09
CA ASP A 306 -5.60 -14.87 -7.02
C ASP A 306 -4.33 -15.58 -6.52
N THR A 307 -4.50 -16.33 -5.44
CA THR A 307 -3.42 -17.14 -4.87
C THR A 307 -3.05 -18.31 -5.77
N GLU A 308 -3.97 -18.82 -6.58
CA GLU A 308 -3.74 -19.94 -7.48
C GLU A 308 -2.76 -19.57 -8.61
N SER A 309 -2.99 -18.46 -9.30
CA SER A 309 -2.04 -17.97 -10.31
C SER A 309 -0.68 -17.63 -9.69
N PHE A 310 -0.66 -17.10 -8.47
CA PHE A 310 0.58 -16.88 -7.72
C PHE A 310 1.32 -18.21 -7.47
N GLU A 311 0.63 -19.25 -6.98
CA GLU A 311 1.17 -20.57 -6.70
C GLU A 311 1.71 -21.26 -7.97
N ASN A 312 0.95 -21.23 -9.05
CA ASN A 312 1.35 -21.79 -10.36
C ASN A 312 2.63 -21.14 -10.91
N ASN A 313 2.93 -19.90 -10.53
CA ASN A 313 4.08 -19.15 -11.00
C ASN A 313 5.17 -18.95 -9.93
N PHE A 314 5.02 -19.58 -8.77
CA PHE A 314 5.88 -19.37 -7.62
C PHE A 314 7.38 -19.66 -7.89
N ALA A 315 7.68 -20.69 -8.66
CA ALA A 315 9.06 -21.03 -9.04
C ALA A 315 9.75 -19.85 -9.78
N TYR A 316 9.02 -19.19 -10.69
CA TYR A 316 9.51 -18.01 -11.40
C TYR A 316 9.73 -16.82 -10.47
N PHE A 317 8.82 -16.60 -9.53
CA PHE A 317 8.99 -15.57 -8.49
C PHE A 317 10.28 -15.81 -7.70
N ASN A 318 10.48 -17.01 -7.17
CA ASN A 318 11.65 -17.38 -6.37
C ASN A 318 12.97 -17.23 -7.12
N GLU A 319 13.00 -17.58 -8.41
CA GLU A 319 14.19 -17.42 -9.27
C GLU A 319 14.50 -15.96 -9.58
N THR A 320 13.47 -15.13 -9.78
CA THR A 320 13.61 -13.77 -10.30
C THR A 320 13.81 -12.76 -9.20
N VAL A 321 13.03 -12.87 -8.10
CA VAL A 321 13.04 -11.94 -6.98
C VAL A 321 13.97 -12.47 -5.89
N THR A 322 15.15 -11.89 -5.81
CA THR A 322 16.20 -12.29 -4.84
C THR A 322 16.44 -11.24 -3.77
N TYR A 323 15.98 -9.99 -3.97
CA TYR A 323 16.17 -8.93 -3.00
C TYR A 323 15.27 -9.13 -1.76
N PRO A 324 15.85 -9.14 -0.53
CA PRO A 324 15.16 -9.58 0.68
C PRO A 324 13.85 -8.85 0.94
N LEU A 325 13.86 -7.52 0.84
CA LEU A 325 12.69 -6.69 1.08
C LEU A 325 11.51 -7.09 0.20
N LEU A 326 11.76 -7.25 -1.11
CA LEU A 326 10.73 -7.60 -2.08
C LEU A 326 10.18 -9.00 -1.81
N LYS A 327 11.09 -9.95 -1.56
CA LYS A 327 10.76 -11.35 -1.37
C LYS A 327 9.96 -11.61 -0.09
N LEU A 328 10.43 -11.07 1.03
CA LEU A 328 9.81 -11.29 2.33
C LEU A 328 8.44 -10.62 2.45
N ASN A 329 8.31 -9.39 1.95
CA ASN A 329 7.01 -8.71 1.95
C ASN A 329 5.97 -9.45 1.08
N THR A 330 6.37 -9.95 -0.09
CA THR A 330 5.46 -10.74 -0.94
C THR A 330 5.08 -12.06 -0.27
N ARG A 331 6.03 -12.73 0.40
CA ARG A 331 5.75 -13.93 1.18
C ARG A 331 4.72 -13.66 2.27
N ASP A 332 4.92 -12.62 3.06
CA ASP A 332 4.04 -12.33 4.20
C ASP A 332 2.61 -12.02 3.73
N ARG A 333 2.47 -11.38 2.57
CA ARG A 333 1.17 -11.16 1.91
C ARG A 333 0.55 -12.46 1.43
N TYR A 334 1.32 -13.31 0.75
CA TYR A 334 0.83 -14.60 0.28
C TYR A 334 0.32 -15.45 1.46
N VAL A 335 1.10 -15.57 2.54
CA VAL A 335 0.71 -16.33 3.72
C VAL A 335 -0.61 -15.81 4.31
N THR A 336 -0.76 -14.47 4.40
CA THR A 336 -2.00 -13.86 4.90
C THR A 336 -3.18 -14.16 4.00
N LYS A 337 -3.03 -13.98 2.67
CA LYS A 337 -4.10 -14.23 1.71
C LYS A 337 -4.48 -15.71 1.65
N LYS A 338 -3.49 -16.60 1.68
CA LYS A 338 -3.70 -18.06 1.71
C LYS A 338 -4.48 -18.48 2.95
N ALA A 339 -4.11 -17.94 4.12
CA ALA A 339 -4.83 -18.23 5.35
C ALA A 339 -6.31 -17.83 5.29
N PHE A 340 -6.65 -16.70 4.64
CA PHE A 340 -8.04 -16.29 4.43
C PHE A 340 -8.76 -17.20 3.43
N LYS A 341 -8.10 -17.59 2.33
CA LYS A 341 -8.69 -18.49 1.33
C LYS A 341 -8.98 -19.88 1.92
N ASP A 342 -8.04 -20.41 2.71
CA ASP A 342 -8.17 -21.73 3.34
C ASP A 342 -9.15 -21.72 4.51
N ASN A 343 -9.36 -20.57 5.17
CA ASN A 343 -10.33 -20.40 6.24
C ASN A 343 -10.99 -19.02 6.21
N PRO A 344 -11.99 -18.80 5.34
CA PRO A 344 -12.71 -17.52 5.24
C PRO A 344 -13.33 -17.05 6.56
N ARG A 345 -13.67 -17.98 7.47
CA ARG A 345 -14.21 -17.63 8.79
C ARG A 345 -13.23 -16.85 9.67
N LEU A 346 -11.92 -16.96 9.44
CA LEU A 346 -10.93 -16.19 10.21
C LEU A 346 -11.17 -14.68 10.12
N LEU A 347 -11.48 -14.17 8.92
CA LEU A 347 -11.77 -12.76 8.72
C LEU A 347 -13.08 -12.36 9.39
N SER A 348 -14.15 -13.13 9.15
CA SER A 348 -15.47 -12.87 9.71
C SER A 348 -15.47 -12.96 11.22
N ASP A 349 -14.84 -14.00 11.77
CA ASP A 349 -14.66 -14.17 13.23
C ASP A 349 -13.81 -13.04 13.83
N GLY A 350 -12.80 -12.56 13.13
CA GLY A 350 -11.98 -11.41 13.52
C GLY A 350 -12.82 -10.15 13.61
N ILE A 351 -13.64 -9.89 12.59
CA ILE A 351 -14.56 -8.74 12.54
C ILE A 351 -15.61 -8.82 13.66
N LEU A 352 -16.22 -9.98 13.84
CA LEU A 352 -17.26 -10.19 14.87
C LEU A 352 -16.72 -10.16 16.30
N LYS A 353 -15.47 -10.60 16.52
CA LYS A 353 -14.82 -10.60 17.85
C LYS A 353 -14.28 -9.24 18.25
N TYR A 354 -14.01 -8.33 17.28
CA TYR A 354 -13.43 -7.03 17.54
C TYR A 354 -14.30 -6.14 18.46
N ASP A 355 -15.59 -6.40 18.53
CA ASP A 355 -16.57 -5.62 19.27
C ASP A 355 -16.86 -6.16 20.69
N LYS A 356 -16.28 -7.29 21.08
CA LYS A 356 -16.45 -7.82 22.44
C LYS A 356 -15.35 -7.28 23.36
N PRO A 357 -15.65 -6.35 24.30
CA PRO A 357 -14.66 -5.95 25.30
C PRO A 357 -14.26 -7.20 26.09
N ARG A 358 -12.99 -7.54 26.09
CA ARG A 358 -12.45 -8.51 27.05
C ARG A 358 -12.52 -7.85 28.43
N ASP A 359 -13.08 -8.58 29.40
CA ASP A 359 -13.17 -8.11 30.77
C ASP A 359 -11.83 -7.53 31.25
N GLY A 360 -11.83 -6.26 31.67
CA GLY A 360 -10.67 -5.56 32.19
C GLY A 360 -9.85 -4.74 31.19
N GLN A 361 -10.19 -4.73 29.90
CA GLN A 361 -9.52 -3.85 28.93
C GLN A 361 -10.33 -2.57 28.67
N ALA A 362 -9.62 -1.43 28.59
CA ALA A 362 -10.23 -0.15 28.20
C ALA A 362 -11.00 -0.32 26.89
N LYS A 363 -12.23 0.25 26.81
CA LYS A 363 -13.06 0.25 25.59
C LYS A 363 -12.20 0.65 24.41
N VAL A 364 -11.80 -0.32 23.60
CA VAL A 364 -11.28 -0.06 22.27
C VAL A 364 -12.38 0.71 21.55
N ARG A 365 -12.07 1.87 20.98
CA ARG A 365 -13.03 2.67 20.22
C ARG A 365 -13.65 1.75 19.18
N ALA A 366 -14.95 1.54 19.27
CA ALA A 366 -15.63 0.63 18.37
C ALA A 366 -15.38 1.07 16.93
N ASN A 367 -14.95 0.15 16.07
CA ASN A 367 -14.74 0.43 14.66
C ASN A 367 -16.12 0.58 13.98
N GLU A 368 -16.53 1.81 13.73
CA GLU A 368 -17.86 2.13 13.18
C GLU A 368 -18.08 1.54 11.78
N GLY A 369 -17.02 1.39 10.98
CA GLY A 369 -17.10 0.73 9.68
C GLY A 369 -17.40 -0.76 9.81
N LEU A 370 -16.74 -1.44 10.74
CA LEU A 370 -17.00 -2.86 11.02
C LEU A 370 -18.36 -3.09 11.66
N LYS A 371 -18.85 -2.18 12.50
CA LYS A 371 -20.21 -2.25 13.04
C LYS A 371 -21.25 -2.15 11.93
N LEU A 372 -21.05 -1.25 10.97
CA LEU A 372 -21.95 -1.14 9.83
C LEU A 372 -21.95 -2.43 9.01
N LEU A 373 -20.78 -2.96 8.65
CA LEU A 373 -20.68 -4.21 7.90
C LEU A 373 -21.35 -5.37 8.65
N ARG A 374 -21.11 -5.48 9.95
CA ARG A 374 -21.79 -6.45 10.81
C ARG A 374 -23.30 -6.30 10.77
N SER A 375 -23.82 -5.08 10.87
CA SER A 375 -25.28 -4.85 10.81
C SER A 375 -25.89 -5.27 9.47
N VAL A 376 -25.12 -5.17 8.39
CA VAL A 376 -25.52 -5.63 7.06
C VAL A 376 -25.55 -7.15 7.00
N ILE A 377 -24.53 -7.82 7.57
CA ILE A 377 -24.48 -9.28 7.68
C ILE A 377 -25.64 -9.81 8.51
N GLU A 378 -25.87 -9.24 9.71
CA GLU A 378 -26.98 -9.66 10.61
C GLU A 378 -28.37 -9.48 9.98
N LYS A 379 -28.54 -8.51 9.07
CA LYS A 379 -29.79 -8.29 8.33
C LYS A 379 -29.92 -9.14 7.06
N ALA A 380 -28.94 -9.95 6.75
CA ALA A 380 -28.93 -10.72 5.49
C ALA A 380 -29.98 -11.84 5.50
N GLU A 381 -30.36 -12.38 6.68
CA GLU A 381 -31.43 -13.36 6.83
C GLU A 381 -31.27 -14.55 5.87
N ASP A 382 -30.15 -15.25 5.94
CA ASP A 382 -29.80 -16.40 5.07
C ASP A 382 -29.68 -16.08 3.57
N LYS A 383 -29.37 -14.82 3.22
CA LYS A 383 -29.08 -14.40 1.86
C LYS A 383 -27.59 -14.18 1.65
N VAL A 384 -27.13 -14.44 0.45
CA VAL A 384 -25.82 -13.97 -0.01
C VAL A 384 -25.83 -12.45 -0.05
N VAL A 385 -24.76 -11.80 0.44
CA VAL A 385 -24.65 -10.34 0.40
C VAL A 385 -23.49 -9.94 -0.50
N TYR A 386 -23.81 -9.09 -1.48
CA TYR A 386 -22.83 -8.47 -2.35
C TYR A 386 -22.74 -6.98 -2.04
N VAL A 387 -21.61 -6.56 -1.47
CA VAL A 387 -21.36 -5.16 -1.09
C VAL A 387 -20.53 -4.48 -2.14
N ASN A 388 -21.03 -3.39 -2.70
CA ASN A 388 -20.29 -2.49 -3.58
C ASN A 388 -19.83 -1.26 -2.79
N ILE A 389 -18.54 -1.02 -2.72
CA ILE A 389 -17.94 0.17 -2.11
C ILE A 389 -17.51 1.11 -3.22
N GLY A 390 -18.08 2.29 -3.28
CA GLY A 390 -17.86 3.24 -4.37
C GLY A 390 -18.07 4.69 -3.99
N ALA A 391 -18.03 5.58 -4.98
CA ALA A 391 -18.39 6.98 -4.82
C ALA A 391 -19.04 7.51 -6.10
N THR A 392 -20.00 8.43 -5.97
CA THR A 392 -20.74 8.98 -7.11
C THR A 392 -19.87 9.75 -8.08
N TRP A 393 -18.80 10.36 -7.58
CA TRP A 393 -17.82 11.11 -8.37
C TRP A 393 -16.75 10.23 -9.03
N CYS A 394 -16.65 8.93 -8.68
CA CYS A 394 -15.61 8.06 -9.21
C CYS A 394 -15.99 7.52 -10.60
N PRO A 395 -15.18 7.78 -11.66
CA PRO A 395 -15.45 7.26 -12.99
C PRO A 395 -15.53 5.73 -13.06
N GLY A 396 -14.71 5.02 -12.29
CA GLY A 396 -14.76 3.56 -12.18
C GLY A 396 -16.10 3.08 -11.61
N THR A 397 -16.59 3.70 -10.53
CA THR A 397 -17.92 3.39 -9.98
C THR A 397 -19.02 3.68 -10.99
N GLN A 398 -18.97 4.83 -11.68
CA GLN A 398 -19.95 5.21 -12.70
C GLN A 398 -19.98 4.21 -13.88
N HIS A 399 -18.82 3.71 -14.27
CA HIS A 399 -18.70 2.69 -15.32
C HIS A 399 -19.39 1.38 -14.93
N GLU A 400 -19.28 0.97 -13.66
CA GLU A 400 -19.86 -0.29 -13.18
C GLU A 400 -21.39 -0.24 -12.95
N ILE A 401 -21.99 0.94 -12.88
CA ILE A 401 -23.42 1.12 -12.59
C ILE A 401 -24.34 0.32 -13.54
N PRO A 402 -24.20 0.37 -14.86
CA PRO A 402 -25.05 -0.40 -15.76
C PRO A 402 -24.98 -1.91 -15.52
N PHE A 403 -23.79 -2.44 -15.29
CA PHE A 403 -23.58 -3.86 -15.03
C PHE A 403 -24.12 -4.30 -13.67
N LEU A 404 -24.02 -3.41 -12.67
CA LEU A 404 -24.59 -3.67 -11.33
C LEU A 404 -26.13 -3.71 -11.40
N LEU A 405 -26.77 -2.83 -12.20
CA LEU A 405 -28.21 -2.85 -12.42
C LEU A 405 -28.67 -4.11 -13.17
N GLU A 406 -27.90 -4.55 -14.15
CA GLU A 406 -28.14 -5.81 -14.85
C GLU A 406 -28.05 -7.00 -13.89
N LEU A 407 -27.05 -7.01 -12.98
CA LEU A 407 -26.91 -8.01 -11.94
C LEU A 407 -28.14 -8.03 -11.01
N VAL A 408 -28.61 -6.84 -10.57
CA VAL A 408 -29.81 -6.69 -9.74
C VAL A 408 -31.05 -7.27 -10.45
N ASP A 409 -31.27 -6.92 -11.70
CA ASP A 409 -32.46 -7.39 -12.44
C ASP A 409 -32.41 -8.90 -12.72
N THR A 410 -31.21 -9.41 -13.05
CA THR A 410 -31.04 -10.83 -13.37
C THR A 410 -31.17 -11.73 -12.12
N LEU A 411 -30.78 -11.24 -10.95
CA LEU A 411 -30.77 -11.99 -9.68
C LEU A 411 -31.87 -11.59 -8.69
N LYS A 412 -32.88 -10.85 -9.14
CA LYS A 412 -33.94 -10.32 -8.28
C LYS A 412 -34.74 -11.38 -7.52
N ASP A 413 -34.86 -12.58 -8.12
CA ASP A 413 -35.62 -13.70 -7.55
C ASP A 413 -34.74 -14.67 -6.74
N GLU A 414 -33.42 -14.43 -6.72
CA GLU A 414 -32.45 -15.22 -5.95
C GLU A 414 -32.29 -14.69 -4.52
N PRO A 415 -31.82 -15.54 -3.59
CA PRO A 415 -31.54 -15.14 -2.21
C PRO A 415 -30.27 -14.28 -2.14
N LEU A 416 -30.23 -13.18 -2.90
CA LEU A 416 -29.16 -12.23 -2.95
C LEU A 416 -29.60 -10.86 -2.43
N ARG A 417 -28.74 -10.23 -1.65
CA ARG A 417 -28.90 -8.86 -1.21
C ARG A 417 -27.70 -8.03 -1.71
N ILE A 418 -27.97 -7.02 -2.52
CA ILE A 418 -26.96 -6.11 -3.01
C ILE A 418 -27.03 -4.82 -2.18
N VAL A 419 -25.87 -4.33 -1.72
CA VAL A 419 -25.76 -3.19 -0.83
C VAL A 419 -24.64 -2.26 -1.33
N ASN A 420 -24.91 -0.96 -1.38
CA ASN A 420 -23.91 0.05 -1.68
C ASN A 420 -23.36 0.71 -0.42
N PHE A 421 -22.06 0.84 -0.33
CA PHE A 421 -21.33 1.66 0.63
C PHE A 421 -20.67 2.81 -0.13
N TYR A 422 -21.25 4.01 -0.06
CA TYR A 422 -20.71 5.17 -0.79
C TYR A 422 -19.89 6.08 0.12
N LEU A 423 -18.72 6.49 -0.40
CA LEU A 423 -17.75 7.34 0.31
C LEU A 423 -18.12 8.82 0.31
N ASP A 424 -19.18 9.21 -0.40
CA ASP A 424 -19.67 10.57 -0.48
C ASP A 424 -21.05 10.74 0.18
N ASN A 425 -21.35 11.97 0.55
CA ASN A 425 -22.61 12.29 1.24
C ASN A 425 -23.82 12.37 0.29
N GLY A 426 -23.70 12.00 -0.98
CA GLY A 426 -24.81 12.07 -1.95
C GLY A 426 -25.34 13.49 -2.21
N ALA A 427 -24.59 14.52 -1.82
CA ALA A 427 -25.07 15.91 -1.86
C ALA A 427 -25.19 16.50 -3.28
N ASP A 428 -24.57 15.88 -4.27
CA ASP A 428 -24.45 16.45 -5.63
C ASP A 428 -25.46 15.88 -6.64
N GLY A 429 -26.54 15.29 -6.19
CA GLY A 429 -27.63 14.86 -7.06
C GLY A 429 -28.24 13.54 -6.65
N ILE A 430 -29.55 13.48 -6.63
CA ILE A 430 -30.33 12.26 -6.51
C ILE A 430 -29.94 11.38 -7.71
N ASN A 431 -29.02 10.48 -7.54
CA ASN A 431 -28.78 9.45 -8.52
C ASN A 431 -29.97 8.47 -8.44
N PRO A 432 -30.81 8.31 -9.47
CA PRO A 432 -31.96 7.40 -9.44
C PRO A 432 -31.61 5.97 -9.10
N PHE A 433 -30.33 5.63 -9.21
CA PHE A 433 -29.71 4.39 -8.84
C PHE A 433 -29.82 4.07 -7.33
N HIS A 434 -29.81 5.07 -6.45
CA HIS A 434 -29.97 4.89 -5.01
C HIS A 434 -31.34 4.32 -4.61
N LEU A 435 -32.34 4.49 -5.44
CA LEU A 435 -33.71 4.01 -5.16
C LEU A 435 -33.89 2.50 -5.41
N MET A 436 -32.94 1.85 -6.13
CA MET A 436 -33.04 0.43 -6.50
C MET A 436 -32.20 -0.48 -5.63
N ILE A 437 -31.13 0.05 -5.00
CA ILE A 437 -30.20 -0.72 -4.17
C ILE A 437 -30.10 -0.04 -2.82
N GLU A 438 -30.15 -0.82 -1.75
CA GLU A 438 -29.93 -0.33 -0.39
C GLU A 438 -28.54 0.35 -0.31
N THR A 439 -28.53 1.64 0.04
CA THR A 439 -27.33 2.45 0.00
C THR A 439 -27.04 3.08 1.37
N TYR A 440 -25.82 2.92 1.85
CA TYR A 440 -25.29 3.56 3.04
C TYR A 440 -24.23 4.59 2.63
N HIS A 441 -24.41 5.83 3.07
CA HIS A 441 -23.38 6.87 2.94
C HIS A 441 -22.43 6.78 4.11
N LEU A 442 -21.17 6.42 3.84
CA LEU A 442 -20.17 6.22 4.87
C LEU A 442 -19.73 7.56 5.48
N THR A 443 -19.75 7.65 6.77
CA THR A 443 -19.02 8.71 7.48
C THR A 443 -17.52 8.49 7.34
N GLU A 444 -16.73 9.54 7.53
CA GLU A 444 -15.26 9.41 7.50
C GLU A 444 -14.74 8.38 8.52
N GLU A 445 -15.36 8.29 9.70
CA GLU A 445 -15.01 7.30 10.71
C GLU A 445 -15.30 5.86 10.25
N GLN A 446 -16.43 5.64 9.56
CA GLN A 446 -16.79 4.35 8.98
C GLN A 446 -15.83 3.96 7.86
N ARG A 447 -15.50 4.89 6.98
CA ARG A 447 -14.54 4.69 5.90
C ARG A 447 -13.16 4.29 6.44
N ILE A 448 -12.64 5.05 7.40
CA ILE A 448 -11.36 4.74 8.07
C ILE A 448 -11.42 3.39 8.77
N GLY A 449 -12.58 3.01 9.31
CA GLY A 449 -12.76 1.73 9.98
C GLY A 449 -12.70 0.51 9.06
N LEU A 450 -13.16 0.63 7.81
CA LEU A 450 -13.11 -0.44 6.81
C LEU A 450 -11.73 -0.57 6.14
N ASP A 451 -11.00 0.54 6.02
CA ASP A 451 -9.75 0.61 5.26
C ASP A 451 -8.66 -0.41 5.69
N PRO A 452 -8.39 -0.65 6.98
CA PRO A 452 -7.35 -1.58 7.40
C PRO A 452 -7.60 -3.04 6.97
N ILE A 453 -8.85 -3.41 6.69
CA ILE A 453 -9.23 -4.77 6.32
C ILE A 453 -9.40 -4.91 4.82
N PHE A 454 -10.13 -3.99 4.21
CA PHE A 454 -10.52 -4.06 2.81
C PHE A 454 -9.69 -3.14 1.91
N HIS A 455 -8.79 -2.34 2.51
CA HIS A 455 -7.94 -1.41 1.78
C HIS A 455 -8.71 -0.47 0.84
N THR A 456 -9.87 0.00 1.28
CA THR A 456 -10.77 0.87 0.50
C THR A 456 -10.14 2.21 0.08
N GLY A 457 -9.03 2.61 0.72
CA GLY A 457 -8.24 3.78 0.32
C GLY A 457 -7.38 3.58 -0.92
N ARG A 458 -7.25 2.36 -1.46
CA ARG A 458 -6.43 2.06 -2.65
C ARG A 458 -7.09 2.40 -3.96
N GLY A 459 -8.40 2.19 -4.01
CA GLY A 459 -9.19 2.43 -5.20
C GLY A 459 -10.65 2.02 -4.99
N ILE A 460 -11.51 2.66 -5.71
CA ILE A 460 -12.93 2.33 -5.83
C ILE A 460 -13.25 2.22 -7.32
N PRO A 461 -14.22 1.39 -7.70
CA PRO A 461 -15.07 0.55 -6.85
C PRO A 461 -14.33 -0.68 -6.27
N PHE A 462 -14.79 -1.13 -5.12
CA PHE A 462 -14.31 -2.32 -4.43
C PHE A 462 -15.50 -3.16 -3.96
N TYR A 463 -15.36 -4.49 -3.90
CA TYR A 463 -16.49 -5.38 -3.66
C TYR A 463 -16.19 -6.39 -2.56
N ILE A 464 -17.25 -6.81 -1.85
CA ILE A 464 -17.18 -7.86 -0.81
C ILE A 464 -18.32 -8.82 -1.06
N LEU A 465 -18.05 -10.13 -1.07
CA LEU A 465 -19.03 -11.20 -1.15
C LEU A 465 -19.11 -11.94 0.19
N ILE A 466 -20.32 -12.09 0.68
CA ILE A 466 -20.63 -12.72 1.98
C ILE A 466 -21.65 -13.82 1.70
N ASP A 467 -21.40 -15.03 2.20
CA ASP A 467 -22.31 -16.17 2.04
C ASP A 467 -23.57 -16.10 2.92
N LYS A 468 -24.45 -17.09 2.80
CA LYS A 468 -25.69 -17.21 3.57
C LYS A 468 -25.44 -17.34 5.08
N GLU A 469 -24.29 -17.87 5.49
CA GLU A 469 -23.85 -17.99 6.88
C GLU A 469 -23.21 -16.72 7.45
N GLY A 470 -23.15 -15.64 6.65
CA GLY A 470 -22.52 -14.37 7.04
C GLY A 470 -21.00 -14.40 7.02
N VAL A 471 -20.39 -15.36 6.30
CA VAL A 471 -18.95 -15.47 6.14
C VAL A 471 -18.50 -14.65 4.92
N ILE A 472 -17.48 -13.79 5.07
CA ILE A 472 -16.85 -13.11 3.94
C ILE A 472 -16.04 -14.13 3.18
N VAL A 473 -16.53 -14.52 1.99
CA VAL A 473 -15.95 -15.58 1.17
C VAL A 473 -15.03 -15.06 0.09
N ASP A 474 -15.22 -13.79 -0.32
CA ASP A 474 -14.35 -13.15 -1.30
C ASP A 474 -14.44 -11.62 -1.18
N PHE A 475 -13.41 -10.91 -1.67
CA PHE A 475 -13.40 -9.45 -1.76
C PHE A 475 -12.30 -8.94 -2.69
N GLY A 476 -12.56 -7.88 -3.43
CA GLY A 476 -11.59 -7.26 -4.32
C GLY A 476 -12.20 -6.68 -5.59
N GLU A 477 -11.35 -6.14 -6.44
CA GLU A 477 -11.74 -5.54 -7.72
C GLU A 477 -12.14 -6.59 -8.78
N HIS A 478 -11.68 -7.83 -8.65
CA HIS A 478 -12.06 -8.94 -9.55
C HIS A 478 -13.54 -9.34 -9.44
N LEU A 479 -14.23 -8.87 -8.41
CA LEU A 479 -15.68 -9.02 -8.25
C LEU A 479 -16.48 -7.90 -8.94
N ARG A 480 -15.90 -7.14 -9.85
CA ARG A 480 -16.64 -6.09 -10.61
C ARG A 480 -17.77 -6.69 -11.41
N PRO A 481 -18.98 -6.09 -11.39
CA PRO A 481 -20.10 -6.60 -12.18
C PRO A 481 -19.84 -6.67 -13.68
N SER A 482 -18.95 -5.81 -14.22
CA SER A 482 -18.54 -5.83 -15.62
C SER A 482 -17.67 -7.03 -16.00
N ILE A 483 -17.13 -7.77 -15.02
CA ILE A 483 -16.34 -8.97 -15.23
C ILE A 483 -17.27 -10.18 -15.31
N PRO A 484 -17.30 -10.92 -16.45
CA PRO A 484 -18.25 -12.02 -16.65
C PRO A 484 -18.19 -13.10 -15.56
N GLU A 485 -16.99 -13.41 -15.07
CA GLU A 485 -16.73 -14.41 -14.04
C GLU A 485 -17.32 -14.06 -12.67
N THR A 486 -17.62 -12.79 -12.44
CA THR A 486 -18.25 -12.33 -11.18
C THR A 486 -19.60 -13.02 -10.97
N ARG A 487 -20.37 -13.19 -12.04
CA ARG A 487 -21.64 -13.90 -11.99
C ARG A 487 -21.46 -15.35 -11.54
N ASP A 488 -20.50 -16.06 -12.12
CA ASP A 488 -20.22 -17.46 -11.79
C ASP A 488 -19.72 -17.60 -10.34
N ILE A 489 -19.01 -16.58 -9.83
CA ILE A 489 -18.57 -16.54 -8.43
C ILE A 489 -19.78 -16.41 -7.50
N ILE A 490 -20.71 -15.49 -7.77
CA ILE A 490 -21.91 -15.28 -6.95
C ILE A 490 -22.81 -16.51 -6.98
N ASP A 491 -23.07 -17.09 -8.16
CA ASP A 491 -23.95 -18.25 -8.35
C ASP A 491 -23.53 -19.46 -7.51
N ARG A 492 -22.23 -19.66 -7.29
CA ARG A 492 -21.69 -20.73 -6.41
C ARG A 492 -22.13 -20.64 -4.96
N TYR A 493 -22.51 -19.43 -4.49
CA TYR A 493 -22.97 -19.21 -3.11
C TYR A 493 -24.49 -19.07 -3.02
N LEU A 494 -25.16 -18.96 -4.17
CA LEU A 494 -26.64 -18.95 -4.24
C LEU A 494 -27.24 -20.36 -4.14
N GLU A 495 -26.49 -21.39 -4.59
CA GLU A 495 -26.87 -22.79 -4.45
C GLU A 495 -26.88 -23.23 -2.96
#